data_65a795ca2b6b83ed20d0c803f2f79390
#
_entry.id   65a795ca2b6b83ed20d0c803f2f79390
#
_cell.length_a   1.000
_cell.length_b   1.000
_cell.length_c   1.000
_cell.angle_alpha   90.00
_cell.angle_beta   90.00
_cell.angle_gamma   90.00
#
_symmetry.space_group_name_H-M   'P 1'
#
loop_
_entity.id
_entity.type
_entity.pdbx_description
1 polymer ?
#
loop_
_entity_poly.entity_id
_entity_poly.type
_entity_poly.pdbx_seq_one_letter_code
_entity_poly.pdbx_strand_id
1 'polypeptide(L)'
;MRKFKTTILVALLSVISFQLKAQEPGLNIRVVGKGQPVVLIPGLTCSGEVWDSTIEALDANFEYHIITLPGFAGNAPLADHEGKYLTKMKDEIVKYIQKEKLKKPIIIGHSLGGFLALNIGIANPDLPSKLVIVDALPFMTGVMMPGMTAEEAKPMAKSMKTQVVASASQPLEGRKAYQRQMLTSMINDPAQIEIATQWAIDSDQETVGQSMYEMYTTDIRGELGKIKAPTLVLGAWVAYKSFGSTRESTLKLYTGQYANLKGVQVDMTDIGNHFIMWDDPEFFQNWLKKFL
;
A
#
# COMPACT_ATOMS: atom_id res chain seq x y z
N MET A 1 58.26 -23.12 54.97
CA MET A 1 57.00 -23.71 54.44
C MET A 1 56.00 -22.58 54.12
N ARG A 2 55.90 -22.23 52.84
CA ARG A 2 55.02 -21.12 52.35
C ARG A 2 53.76 -21.77 51.78
N LYS A 3 52.59 -21.51 52.42
CA LYS A 3 51.29 -22.00 51.95
C LYS A 3 50.80 -21.11 50.82
N PHE A 4 50.68 -21.62 49.62
CA PHE A 4 49.98 -20.99 48.48
C PHE A 4 48.47 -21.12 48.69
N LYS A 5 47.79 -19.98 48.76
CA LYS A 5 46.30 -19.91 48.71
C LYS A 5 45.91 -19.73 47.27
N THR A 6 45.28 -20.76 46.68
CA THR A 6 44.69 -20.71 45.34
C THR A 6 43.31 -20.09 45.45
N THR A 7 43.16 -18.89 44.92
CA THR A 7 41.85 -18.22 44.82
C THR A 7 41.20 -18.62 43.49
N ILE A 8 40.14 -19.40 43.56
CA ILE A 8 39.31 -19.77 42.37
C ILE A 8 38.39 -18.59 42.08
N LEU A 9 38.56 -17.93 40.94
CA LEU A 9 37.70 -16.88 40.40
C LEU A 9 36.61 -17.56 39.57
N VAL A 10 35.39 -17.64 40.12
CA VAL A 10 34.21 -18.13 39.38
C VAL A 10 33.65 -16.96 38.57
N ALA A 11 33.89 -16.99 37.26
CA ALA A 11 33.26 -16.05 36.32
C ALA A 11 31.82 -16.48 36.06
N LEU A 12 30.86 -15.73 36.60
CA LEU A 12 29.45 -15.85 36.22
C LEU A 12 29.29 -15.33 34.81
N LEU A 13 29.13 -16.20 33.81
CA LEU A 13 28.64 -15.85 32.49
C LEU A 13 27.10 -15.65 32.61
N SER A 14 26.68 -14.41 32.68
CA SER A 14 25.25 -14.04 32.49
C SER A 14 24.91 -14.20 31.01
N VAL A 15 24.24 -15.29 30.65
CA VAL A 15 23.62 -15.48 29.35
C VAL A 15 22.43 -14.54 29.26
N ILE A 16 22.59 -13.41 28.60
CA ILE A 16 21.47 -12.53 28.23
C ILE A 16 20.72 -13.25 27.10
N SER A 17 19.66 -13.95 27.45
CA SER A 17 18.72 -14.51 26.49
C SER A 17 17.97 -13.35 25.84
N PHE A 18 18.36 -12.95 24.64
CA PHE A 18 17.52 -12.13 23.77
C PHE A 18 16.31 -12.99 23.40
N GLN A 19 15.23 -12.83 24.10
CA GLN A 19 13.94 -13.31 23.63
C GLN A 19 13.55 -12.41 22.47
N LEU A 20 13.70 -12.89 21.24
CA LEU A 20 12.97 -12.35 20.09
C LEU A 20 11.48 -12.51 20.40
N LYS A 21 10.87 -11.44 20.92
CA LYS A 21 9.41 -11.35 20.93
C LYS A 21 8.97 -11.43 19.48
N ALA A 22 8.25 -12.48 19.10
CA ALA A 22 7.52 -12.50 17.85
C ALA A 22 6.67 -11.22 17.82
N GLN A 23 6.83 -10.44 16.74
CA GLN A 23 6.06 -9.22 16.56
C GLN A 23 4.59 -9.62 16.46
N GLU A 24 3.75 -9.06 17.33
CA GLU A 24 2.31 -9.30 17.27
C GLU A 24 1.80 -8.90 15.87
N PRO A 25 0.95 -9.73 15.22
CA PRO A 25 0.41 -9.42 13.92
C PRO A 25 -0.32 -8.07 13.93
N GLY A 26 0.10 -7.14 13.09
CA GLY A 26 -0.50 -5.81 13.05
C GLY A 26 0.20 -4.88 12.05
N LEU A 27 -0.19 -3.62 12.06
CA LEU A 27 0.49 -2.59 11.27
C LEU A 27 1.94 -2.46 11.76
N ASN A 28 2.90 -2.61 10.84
CA ASN A 28 4.26 -2.21 11.09
C ASN A 28 4.40 -0.74 10.66
N ILE A 29 4.77 0.14 11.61
CA ILE A 29 4.77 1.58 11.38
C ILE A 29 6.12 2.16 11.74
N ARG A 30 6.73 2.84 10.78
CA ARG A 30 7.95 3.64 10.96
C ARG A 30 7.56 5.12 10.96
N VAL A 31 8.04 5.88 11.95
CA VAL A 31 7.77 7.33 12.06
C VAL A 31 9.05 8.10 11.78
N VAL A 32 8.96 9.09 10.87
CA VAL A 32 10.10 9.93 10.44
C VAL A 32 9.67 11.39 10.36
N GLY A 33 10.55 12.30 10.82
CA GLY A 33 10.29 13.74 10.77
C GLY A 33 9.46 14.27 11.93
N LYS A 34 9.00 15.51 11.82
CA LYS A 34 8.14 16.20 12.79
C LYS A 34 7.30 17.25 12.07
N GLY A 35 6.08 17.47 12.50
CA GLY A 35 5.22 18.50 11.93
C GLY A 35 3.81 18.04 11.63
N GLN A 36 3.27 18.42 10.48
CA GLN A 36 1.94 17.96 10.01
C GLN A 36 1.97 16.44 9.80
N PRO A 37 1.08 15.66 10.45
CA PRO A 37 1.09 14.22 10.27
C PRO A 37 0.66 13.81 8.86
N VAL A 38 1.44 12.90 8.26
CA VAL A 38 1.19 12.27 6.96
C VAL A 38 1.19 10.76 7.14
N VAL A 39 0.10 10.10 6.81
CA VAL A 39 -0.01 8.64 6.83
C VAL A 39 0.21 8.12 5.42
N LEU A 40 1.23 7.27 5.24
CA LEU A 40 1.64 6.70 3.96
C LEU A 40 1.24 5.22 3.90
N ILE A 41 0.35 4.86 2.97
CA ILE A 41 -0.20 3.51 2.83
C ILE A 41 0.29 2.91 1.52
N PRO A 42 1.10 1.84 1.53
CA PRO A 42 1.64 1.23 0.33
C PRO A 42 0.60 0.41 -0.44
N GLY A 43 0.99 -0.03 -1.65
CA GLY A 43 0.21 -0.93 -2.49
C GLY A 43 0.22 -2.39 -2.01
N LEU A 44 -0.45 -3.23 -2.79
CA LEU A 44 -0.49 -4.68 -2.60
C LEU A 44 0.94 -5.24 -2.56
N THR A 45 1.25 -6.11 -1.62
CA THR A 45 2.55 -6.74 -1.37
C THR A 45 3.70 -5.80 -1.00
N CYS A 46 3.51 -4.49 -1.01
CA CYS A 46 4.60 -3.53 -0.82
C CYS A 46 4.97 -3.31 0.65
N SER A 47 6.27 -3.12 0.89
CA SER A 47 6.79 -2.49 2.10
C SER A 47 6.48 -1.00 2.11
N GLY A 48 6.42 -0.40 3.30
CA GLY A 48 6.40 1.06 3.46
C GLY A 48 7.63 1.76 2.89
N GLU A 49 8.72 1.05 2.65
CA GLU A 49 9.94 1.56 2.01
C GLU A 49 9.70 2.10 0.59
N VAL A 50 8.57 1.73 -0.04
CA VAL A 50 8.15 2.31 -1.33
C VAL A 50 8.08 3.83 -1.32
N TRP A 51 7.97 4.43 -0.14
CA TRP A 51 7.86 5.87 0.08
C TRP A 51 9.18 6.58 0.41
N ASP A 52 10.30 5.84 0.55
CA ASP A 52 11.55 6.42 1.07
C ASP A 52 12.07 7.56 0.19
N SER A 53 12.11 7.40 -1.13
CA SER A 53 12.50 8.48 -2.04
C SER A 53 11.54 9.68 -2.02
N THR A 54 10.26 9.44 -1.75
CA THR A 54 9.26 10.50 -1.57
C THR A 54 9.54 11.33 -0.33
N ILE A 55 9.84 10.67 0.79
CA ILE A 55 10.11 11.31 2.09
C ILE A 55 11.39 12.15 2.02
N GLU A 56 12.43 11.61 1.39
CA GLU A 56 13.71 12.31 1.20
C GLU A 56 13.57 13.61 0.36
N ALA A 57 12.61 13.64 -0.55
CA ALA A 57 12.42 14.76 -1.48
C ALA A 57 11.39 15.80 -1.00
N LEU A 58 10.60 15.48 0.01
CA LEU A 58 9.60 16.39 0.56
C LEU A 58 10.16 17.20 1.73
N ASP A 59 9.47 18.30 2.04
CA ASP A 59 9.84 19.25 3.07
C ASP A 59 9.91 18.61 4.47
N ALA A 60 10.84 19.11 5.29
CA ALA A 60 11.07 18.67 6.67
C ALA A 60 9.94 19.02 7.66
N ASN A 61 8.85 19.64 7.19
CA ASN A 61 7.72 20.08 8.03
C ASN A 61 6.64 19.01 8.24
N PHE A 62 6.88 17.77 7.83
CA PHE A 62 5.96 16.67 7.97
C PHE A 62 6.46 15.59 8.95
N GLU A 63 5.51 14.98 9.66
CA GLU A 63 5.73 13.75 10.42
C GLU A 63 5.10 12.58 9.65
N TYR A 64 5.95 11.74 9.06
CA TYR A 64 5.53 10.63 8.22
C TYR A 64 5.29 9.37 9.04
N HIS A 65 4.09 8.83 8.99
CA HIS A 65 3.69 7.55 9.55
C HIS A 65 3.61 6.53 8.41
N ILE A 66 4.68 5.79 8.22
CA ILE A 66 4.92 4.91 7.07
C ILE A 66 4.47 3.51 7.44
N ILE A 67 3.44 3.01 6.77
CA ILE A 67 2.82 1.73 7.09
C ILE A 67 3.39 0.62 6.21
N THR A 68 3.66 -0.56 6.80
CA THR A 68 3.67 -1.84 6.09
C THR A 68 2.51 -2.67 6.63
N LEU A 69 1.62 -3.10 5.74
CA LEU A 69 0.42 -3.84 6.11
C LEU A 69 0.77 -5.27 6.56
N PRO A 70 0.03 -5.87 7.51
CA PRO A 70 0.23 -7.26 7.91
C PRO A 70 -0.02 -8.22 6.73
N GLY A 71 0.85 -9.21 6.59
CA GLY A 71 0.85 -10.16 5.48
C GLY A 71 1.58 -9.69 4.24
N PHE A 72 2.13 -8.45 4.20
CA PHE A 72 2.89 -7.93 3.06
C PHE A 72 4.37 -7.72 3.40
N ALA A 73 5.24 -7.94 2.42
CA ALA A 73 6.67 -7.69 2.50
C ALA A 73 7.33 -8.25 3.79
N GLY A 74 6.99 -9.48 4.16
CA GLY A 74 7.52 -10.16 5.34
C GLY A 74 6.89 -9.73 6.68
N ASN A 75 5.99 -8.76 6.71
CA ASN A 75 5.23 -8.45 7.92
C ASN A 75 4.24 -9.59 8.21
N ALA A 76 4.20 -10.07 9.45
CA ALA A 76 3.38 -11.22 9.85
C ALA A 76 1.89 -11.02 9.46
N PRO A 77 1.23 -12.03 8.87
CA PRO A 77 -0.18 -11.94 8.51
C PRO A 77 -1.06 -11.92 9.76
N LEU A 78 -2.26 -11.35 9.64
CA LEU A 78 -3.27 -11.48 10.69
C LEU A 78 -3.72 -12.94 10.81
N ALA A 79 -3.81 -13.43 12.04
CA ALA A 79 -4.25 -14.80 12.31
C ALA A 79 -5.66 -15.09 11.80
N ASP A 80 -6.50 -14.07 11.77
CA ASP A 80 -7.87 -14.16 11.28
C ASP A 80 -8.31 -12.80 10.71
N HIS A 81 -8.76 -12.79 9.47
CA HIS A 81 -9.40 -11.64 8.83
C HIS A 81 -10.82 -11.96 8.32
N GLU A 82 -11.32 -13.20 8.49
CA GLU A 82 -12.69 -13.64 8.16
C GLU A 82 -13.20 -13.16 6.79
N GLY A 83 -12.31 -13.09 5.80
CA GLY A 83 -12.66 -12.59 4.47
C GLY A 83 -12.95 -11.09 4.40
N LYS A 84 -12.45 -10.29 5.36
CA LYS A 84 -12.64 -8.84 5.47
C LYS A 84 -11.32 -8.10 5.73
N TYR A 85 -10.28 -8.49 5.03
CA TYR A 85 -8.94 -7.94 5.25
C TYR A 85 -8.89 -6.42 5.08
N LEU A 86 -9.41 -5.89 3.96
CA LEU A 86 -9.37 -4.44 3.69
C LEU A 86 -10.20 -3.64 4.70
N THR A 87 -11.34 -4.17 5.13
CA THR A 87 -12.14 -3.53 6.19
C THR A 87 -11.37 -3.48 7.50
N LYS A 88 -10.73 -4.60 7.91
CA LYS A 88 -9.88 -4.63 9.10
C LYS A 88 -8.71 -3.65 8.99
N MET A 89 -8.04 -3.60 7.85
CA MET A 89 -6.92 -2.65 7.65
C MET A 89 -7.35 -1.20 7.75
N LYS A 90 -8.48 -0.83 7.13
CA LYS A 90 -9.07 0.50 7.30
C LYS A 90 -9.31 0.82 8.78
N ASP A 91 -9.92 -0.11 9.53
CA ASP A 91 -10.25 0.10 10.94
C ASP A 91 -8.98 0.20 11.81
N GLU A 92 -7.97 -0.63 11.57
CA GLU A 92 -6.69 -0.58 12.30
C GLU A 92 -5.92 0.72 12.02
N ILE A 93 -5.91 1.22 10.78
CA ILE A 93 -5.29 2.50 10.45
C ILE A 93 -6.03 3.65 11.17
N VAL A 94 -7.36 3.64 11.18
CA VAL A 94 -8.16 4.65 11.89
C VAL A 94 -7.89 4.60 13.40
N LYS A 95 -7.86 3.41 14.00
CA LYS A 95 -7.49 3.23 15.42
C LYS A 95 -6.09 3.76 15.72
N TYR A 96 -5.12 3.49 14.85
CA TYR A 96 -3.77 4.03 14.98
C TYR A 96 -3.77 5.55 15.00
N ILE A 97 -4.40 6.19 14.01
CA ILE A 97 -4.53 7.65 13.92
C ILE A 97 -5.14 8.25 15.19
N GLN A 98 -6.17 7.60 15.74
CA GLN A 98 -6.84 8.03 16.96
C GLN A 98 -5.97 7.84 18.21
N LYS A 99 -5.32 6.67 18.32
CA LYS A 99 -4.44 6.31 19.45
C LYS A 99 -3.24 7.26 19.56
N GLU A 100 -2.60 7.55 18.41
CA GLU A 100 -1.46 8.48 18.34
C GLU A 100 -1.91 9.96 18.33
N LYS A 101 -3.23 10.22 18.37
CA LYS A 101 -3.83 11.56 18.38
C LYS A 101 -3.38 12.43 17.20
N LEU A 102 -3.21 11.82 16.03
CA LEU A 102 -2.83 12.53 14.82
C LEU A 102 -3.97 13.48 14.40
N LYS A 103 -3.72 14.76 14.51
CA LYS A 103 -4.75 15.77 14.21
C LYS A 103 -4.82 16.04 12.71
N LYS A 104 -5.97 15.72 12.10
CA LYS A 104 -6.22 16.03 10.68
C LYS A 104 -5.06 15.56 9.79
N PRO A 105 -4.66 14.26 9.81
CA PRO A 105 -3.55 13.81 9.01
C PRO A 105 -3.85 13.95 7.52
N ILE A 106 -2.82 14.17 6.73
CA ILE A 106 -2.84 13.92 5.30
C ILE A 106 -2.72 12.41 5.12
N ILE A 107 -3.50 11.82 4.22
CA ILE A 107 -3.38 10.39 3.90
C ILE A 107 -3.00 10.25 2.43
N ILE A 108 -1.87 9.61 2.19
CA ILE A 108 -1.36 9.30 0.85
C ILE A 108 -1.37 7.79 0.67
N GLY A 109 -2.07 7.29 -0.34
CA GLY A 109 -2.16 5.85 -0.58
C GLY A 109 -1.87 5.50 -2.03
N HIS A 110 -1.05 4.47 -2.25
CA HIS A 110 -0.75 3.90 -3.55
C HIS A 110 -1.57 2.63 -3.79
N SER A 111 -2.20 2.50 -4.95
CA SER A 111 -2.88 1.26 -5.38
C SER A 111 -3.89 0.79 -4.31
N LEU A 112 -3.73 -0.40 -3.72
CA LEU A 112 -4.51 -0.88 -2.58
C LEU A 112 -4.54 0.13 -1.43
N GLY A 113 -3.41 0.79 -1.13
CA GLY A 113 -3.35 1.85 -0.13
C GLY A 113 -4.20 3.05 -0.48
N GLY A 114 -4.31 3.39 -1.78
CA GLY A 114 -5.22 4.43 -2.28
C GLY A 114 -6.69 4.04 -2.10
N PHE A 115 -7.03 2.79 -2.36
CA PHE A 115 -8.36 2.25 -2.08
C PHE A 115 -8.70 2.30 -0.58
N LEU A 116 -7.74 1.95 0.29
CA LEU A 116 -7.90 2.09 1.74
C LEU A 116 -8.07 3.56 2.16
N ALA A 117 -7.30 4.49 1.59
CA ALA A 117 -7.41 5.93 1.87
C ALA A 117 -8.80 6.48 1.51
N LEU A 118 -9.36 6.07 0.36
CA LEU A 118 -10.74 6.40 -0.02
C LEU A 118 -11.75 5.85 0.99
N ASN A 119 -11.62 4.59 1.40
CA ASN A 119 -12.51 3.97 2.39
C ASN A 119 -12.42 4.64 3.76
N ILE A 120 -11.24 5.10 4.18
CA ILE A 120 -11.05 5.89 5.39
C ILE A 120 -11.80 7.22 5.27
N GLY A 121 -11.64 7.93 4.15
CA GLY A 121 -12.32 9.19 3.89
C GLY A 121 -13.86 9.06 3.84
N ILE A 122 -14.37 7.96 3.29
CA ILE A 122 -15.81 7.64 3.26
C ILE A 122 -16.34 7.38 4.67
N ALA A 123 -15.67 6.53 5.44
CA ALA A 123 -16.11 6.11 6.76
C ALA A 123 -15.90 7.20 7.83
N ASN A 124 -14.90 8.04 7.65
CA ASN A 124 -14.50 9.08 8.61
C ASN A 124 -14.25 10.43 7.91
N PRO A 125 -15.33 11.10 7.40
CA PRO A 125 -15.20 12.27 6.55
C PRO A 125 -14.44 13.45 7.17
N ASP A 126 -14.43 13.53 8.48
CA ASP A 126 -13.78 14.61 9.24
C ASP A 126 -12.37 14.26 9.71
N LEU A 127 -11.89 13.04 9.46
CA LEU A 127 -10.58 12.56 9.92
C LEU A 127 -9.42 13.11 9.07
N PRO A 128 -9.36 12.91 7.74
CA PRO A 128 -8.26 13.41 6.95
C PRO A 128 -8.38 14.91 6.67
N SER A 129 -7.23 15.60 6.60
CA SER A 129 -7.18 16.98 6.10
C SER A 129 -7.15 17.02 4.57
N LYS A 130 -6.44 16.07 3.95
CA LYS A 130 -6.30 15.89 2.50
C LYS A 130 -6.13 14.41 2.19
N LEU A 131 -6.53 14.01 0.97
CA LEU A 131 -6.25 12.68 0.42
C LEU A 131 -5.41 12.82 -0.85
N VAL A 132 -4.38 11.99 -0.97
CA VAL A 132 -3.63 11.79 -2.22
C VAL A 132 -3.72 10.32 -2.61
N ILE A 133 -4.29 10.07 -3.76
CA ILE A 133 -4.55 8.74 -4.28
C ILE A 133 -3.63 8.52 -5.47
N VAL A 134 -2.69 7.58 -5.32
CA VAL A 134 -1.67 7.29 -6.33
C VAL A 134 -2.03 6.00 -7.04
N ASP A 135 -2.41 6.13 -8.28
CA ASP A 135 -2.79 5.06 -9.22
C ASP A 135 -3.73 4.00 -8.62
N ALA A 136 -4.84 4.47 -8.08
CA ALA A 136 -5.90 3.64 -7.51
C ALA A 136 -7.26 4.02 -8.07
N LEU A 137 -8.18 3.08 -8.03
CA LEU A 137 -9.53 3.21 -8.54
C LEU A 137 -10.56 2.80 -7.48
N PRO A 138 -11.70 3.50 -7.38
CA PRO A 138 -12.76 3.13 -6.45
C PRO A 138 -13.51 1.85 -6.85
N PHE A 139 -13.36 1.39 -8.11
CA PHE A 139 -13.85 0.10 -8.57
C PHE A 139 -12.99 -0.45 -9.70
N MET A 140 -12.07 -1.36 -9.37
CA MET A 140 -11.12 -1.94 -10.31
C MET A 140 -11.81 -2.69 -11.45
N THR A 141 -12.78 -3.56 -11.15
CA THR A 141 -13.49 -4.38 -12.16
C THR A 141 -14.24 -3.52 -13.16
N GLY A 142 -14.83 -2.41 -12.73
CA GLY A 142 -15.57 -1.51 -13.63
C GLY A 142 -14.70 -0.86 -14.71
N VAL A 143 -13.37 -0.89 -14.55
CA VAL A 143 -12.42 -0.43 -15.56
C VAL A 143 -11.97 -1.57 -16.45
N MET A 144 -11.62 -2.71 -15.87
CA MET A 144 -11.14 -3.88 -16.63
C MET A 144 -12.24 -4.56 -17.44
N MET A 145 -13.47 -4.53 -16.95
CA MET A 145 -14.66 -5.14 -17.55
C MET A 145 -15.83 -4.16 -17.48
N PRO A 146 -15.91 -3.17 -18.41
CA PRO A 146 -16.98 -2.17 -18.42
C PRO A 146 -18.36 -2.82 -18.43
N GLY A 147 -19.24 -2.38 -17.52
CA GLY A 147 -20.59 -2.91 -17.36
C GLY A 147 -20.73 -4.05 -16.35
N MET A 148 -19.63 -4.69 -15.93
CA MET A 148 -19.67 -5.73 -14.90
C MET A 148 -19.88 -5.10 -13.52
N THR A 149 -20.81 -5.66 -12.75
CA THR A 149 -21.05 -5.28 -11.34
C THR A 149 -20.08 -5.99 -10.40
N ALA A 150 -20.00 -5.48 -9.17
CA ALA A 150 -19.20 -6.13 -8.10
C ALA A 150 -19.66 -7.55 -7.79
N GLU A 151 -20.98 -7.81 -7.88
CA GLU A 151 -21.56 -9.15 -7.66
C GLU A 151 -21.16 -10.12 -8.78
N GLU A 152 -21.26 -9.68 -10.03
CA GLU A 152 -20.86 -10.49 -11.20
C GLU A 152 -19.36 -10.76 -11.24
N ALA A 153 -18.53 -9.92 -10.62
CA ALA A 153 -17.09 -10.11 -10.52
C ALA A 153 -16.67 -11.22 -9.54
N LYS A 154 -17.52 -11.61 -8.60
CA LYS A 154 -17.16 -12.57 -7.55
C LYS A 154 -16.62 -13.91 -8.02
N PRO A 155 -17.18 -14.60 -9.04
CA PRO A 155 -16.63 -15.87 -9.51
C PRO A 155 -15.22 -15.71 -10.08
N MET A 156 -14.97 -14.67 -10.87
CA MET A 156 -13.65 -14.35 -11.42
C MET A 156 -12.65 -14.03 -10.29
N ALA A 157 -13.00 -13.13 -9.39
CA ALA A 157 -12.16 -12.74 -8.28
C ALA A 157 -11.83 -13.92 -7.34
N LYS A 158 -12.79 -14.85 -7.12
CA LYS A 158 -12.57 -16.09 -6.39
C LYS A 158 -11.56 -16.99 -7.10
N SER A 159 -11.66 -17.12 -8.41
CA SER A 159 -10.69 -17.90 -9.21
C SER A 159 -9.30 -17.31 -9.10
N MET A 160 -9.17 -15.97 -9.21
CA MET A 160 -7.89 -15.26 -9.03
C MET A 160 -7.30 -15.51 -7.64
N LYS A 161 -8.10 -15.35 -6.57
CA LYS A 161 -7.68 -15.68 -5.20
C LYS A 161 -7.14 -17.10 -5.13
N THR A 162 -7.88 -18.09 -5.63
CA THR A 162 -7.47 -19.49 -5.60
C THR A 162 -6.13 -19.72 -6.32
N GLN A 163 -5.90 -19.06 -7.45
CA GLN A 163 -4.64 -19.17 -8.19
C GLN A 163 -3.47 -18.53 -7.42
N VAL A 164 -3.68 -17.36 -6.82
CA VAL A 164 -2.67 -16.69 -5.99
C VAL A 164 -2.28 -17.58 -4.80
N VAL A 165 -3.24 -18.11 -4.06
CA VAL A 165 -2.99 -19.00 -2.92
C VAL A 165 -2.24 -20.26 -3.37
N ALA A 166 -2.68 -20.90 -4.45
CA ALA A 166 -2.03 -22.09 -5.00
C ALA A 166 -0.59 -21.83 -5.45
N SER A 167 -0.26 -20.61 -5.84
CA SER A 167 1.10 -20.24 -6.25
C SER A 167 2.13 -20.40 -5.13
N ALA A 168 1.71 -20.33 -3.87
CA ALA A 168 2.58 -20.49 -2.71
C ALA A 168 3.35 -21.83 -2.71
N SER A 169 2.74 -22.88 -3.26
CA SER A 169 3.34 -24.22 -3.36
C SER A 169 4.29 -24.41 -4.55
N GLN A 170 4.40 -23.44 -5.44
CA GLN A 170 5.29 -23.50 -6.60
C GLN A 170 6.75 -23.25 -6.22
N PRO A 171 7.73 -23.77 -7.00
CA PRO A 171 9.14 -23.50 -6.78
C PRO A 171 9.45 -22.00 -6.73
N LEU A 172 10.31 -21.60 -5.79
CA LEU A 172 10.65 -20.20 -5.54
C LEU A 172 11.09 -19.45 -6.81
N GLU A 173 11.95 -20.06 -7.61
CA GLU A 173 12.47 -19.43 -8.84
C GLU A 173 11.35 -19.18 -9.87
N GLY A 174 10.39 -20.09 -9.99
CA GLY A 174 9.21 -19.91 -10.84
C GLY A 174 8.33 -18.76 -10.36
N ARG A 175 8.12 -18.66 -9.03
CA ARG A 175 7.38 -17.56 -8.40
C ARG A 175 8.07 -16.22 -8.64
N LYS A 176 9.39 -16.15 -8.43
CA LYS A 176 10.18 -14.93 -8.71
C LYS A 176 10.09 -14.51 -10.16
N ALA A 177 10.26 -15.44 -11.10
CA ALA A 177 10.19 -15.16 -12.53
C ALA A 177 8.80 -14.60 -12.91
N TYR A 178 7.73 -15.20 -12.40
CA TYR A 178 6.37 -14.72 -12.63
C TYR A 178 6.14 -13.31 -12.07
N GLN A 179 6.52 -13.06 -10.81
CA GLN A 179 6.37 -11.74 -10.18
C GLN A 179 7.18 -10.67 -10.93
N ARG A 180 8.43 -10.97 -11.29
CA ARG A 180 9.27 -10.07 -12.08
C ARG A 180 8.61 -9.72 -13.42
N GLN A 181 8.06 -10.71 -14.12
CA GLN A 181 7.37 -10.48 -15.39
C GLN A 181 6.14 -9.57 -15.22
N MET A 182 5.35 -9.79 -14.19
CA MET A 182 4.18 -8.94 -13.88
C MET A 182 4.60 -7.50 -13.58
N LEU A 183 5.63 -7.33 -12.77
CA LEU A 183 6.12 -6.01 -12.34
C LEU A 183 6.80 -5.22 -13.46
N THR A 184 7.32 -5.86 -14.50
CA THR A 184 7.89 -5.19 -15.69
C THR A 184 6.89 -4.25 -16.40
N SER A 185 5.59 -4.51 -16.30
CA SER A 185 4.56 -3.61 -16.82
C SER A 185 4.16 -2.50 -15.83
N MET A 186 4.64 -2.56 -14.60
CA MET A 186 4.24 -1.66 -13.50
C MET A 186 5.37 -0.73 -13.04
N ILE A 187 6.63 -1.08 -13.33
CA ILE A 187 7.83 -0.38 -12.86
C ILE A 187 8.83 -0.30 -14.00
N ASN A 188 9.45 0.86 -14.20
CA ASN A 188 10.44 1.08 -15.26
C ASN A 188 11.85 0.61 -14.88
N ASP A 189 12.29 0.85 -13.64
CA ASP A 189 13.64 0.55 -13.18
C ASP A 189 13.80 -0.94 -12.79
N PRO A 190 14.71 -1.69 -13.46
CA PRO A 190 14.97 -3.08 -13.13
C PRO A 190 15.39 -3.33 -11.66
N ALA A 191 16.10 -2.41 -11.02
CA ALA A 191 16.49 -2.56 -9.62
C ALA A 191 15.28 -2.48 -8.70
N GLN A 192 14.33 -1.58 -8.99
CA GLN A 192 13.07 -1.46 -8.25
C GLN A 192 12.14 -2.66 -8.50
N ILE A 193 12.17 -3.24 -9.72
CA ILE A 193 11.45 -4.50 -10.02
C ILE A 193 11.96 -5.63 -9.10
N GLU A 194 13.28 -5.77 -8.90
CA GLU A 194 13.82 -6.80 -8.02
C GLU A 194 13.40 -6.58 -6.55
N ILE A 195 13.40 -5.34 -6.07
CA ILE A 195 12.94 -4.99 -4.72
C ILE A 195 11.47 -5.37 -4.56
N ALA A 196 10.60 -4.93 -5.46
CA ALA A 196 9.17 -5.23 -5.42
C ALA A 196 8.88 -6.73 -5.60
N THR A 197 9.68 -7.43 -6.43
CA THR A 197 9.63 -8.90 -6.55
C THR A 197 9.90 -9.57 -5.22
N GLN A 198 10.94 -9.15 -4.50
CA GLN A 198 11.25 -9.74 -3.19
C GLN A 198 10.12 -9.50 -2.19
N TRP A 199 9.57 -8.28 -2.11
CA TRP A 199 8.40 -7.99 -1.27
C TRP A 199 7.19 -8.89 -1.60
N ALA A 200 6.93 -9.12 -2.88
CA ALA A 200 5.82 -10.00 -3.30
C ALA A 200 6.07 -11.46 -2.90
N ILE A 201 7.32 -11.93 -2.96
CA ILE A 201 7.71 -13.28 -2.54
C ILE A 201 7.59 -13.46 -1.03
N ASP A 202 7.95 -12.43 -0.27
CA ASP A 202 7.89 -12.45 1.21
C ASP A 202 6.48 -12.22 1.75
N SER A 203 5.51 -11.91 0.87
CA SER A 203 4.12 -11.70 1.26
C SER A 203 3.35 -13.01 1.44
N ASP A 204 2.41 -13.00 2.38
CA ASP A 204 1.48 -14.10 2.64
C ASP A 204 0.43 -14.20 1.52
N GLN A 205 0.40 -15.32 0.80
CA GLN A 205 -0.42 -15.47 -0.40
C GLN A 205 -1.92 -15.57 -0.11
N GLU A 206 -2.33 -16.01 1.09
CA GLU A 206 -3.74 -15.94 1.51
C GLU A 206 -4.18 -14.48 1.67
N THR A 207 -3.37 -13.67 2.33
CA THR A 207 -3.62 -12.23 2.50
C THR A 207 -3.64 -11.51 1.15
N VAL A 208 -2.69 -11.82 0.26
CA VAL A 208 -2.62 -11.25 -1.10
C VAL A 208 -3.89 -11.61 -1.89
N GLY A 209 -4.23 -12.89 -1.94
CA GLY A 209 -5.41 -13.37 -2.65
C GLY A 209 -6.71 -12.80 -2.10
N GLN A 210 -6.83 -12.69 -0.77
CA GLN A 210 -7.99 -12.07 -0.14
C GLN A 210 -8.11 -10.58 -0.46
N SER A 211 -7.01 -9.85 -0.41
CA SER A 211 -6.98 -8.42 -0.73
C SER A 211 -7.39 -8.16 -2.18
N MET A 212 -6.88 -8.97 -3.12
CA MET A 212 -7.29 -8.90 -4.51
C MET A 212 -8.80 -9.18 -4.67
N TYR A 213 -9.29 -10.26 -4.05
CA TYR A 213 -10.71 -10.59 -4.09
C TYR A 213 -11.57 -9.40 -3.65
N GLU A 214 -11.24 -8.78 -2.52
CA GLU A 214 -12.00 -7.63 -2.00
C GLU A 214 -11.92 -6.41 -2.92
N MET A 215 -10.73 -6.05 -3.45
CA MET A 215 -10.60 -4.93 -4.39
C MET A 215 -11.42 -5.11 -5.67
N TYR A 216 -11.49 -6.34 -6.20
CA TYR A 216 -12.23 -6.62 -7.43
C TYR A 216 -13.76 -6.70 -7.22
N THR A 217 -14.20 -7.00 -6.00
CA THR A 217 -15.61 -7.21 -5.67
C THR A 217 -16.23 -6.09 -4.82
N THR A 218 -15.51 -4.98 -4.63
CA THR A 218 -16.01 -3.84 -3.84
C THR A 218 -16.07 -2.58 -4.71
N ASP A 219 -17.28 -2.08 -4.95
CA ASP A 219 -17.54 -0.84 -5.67
C ASP A 219 -17.89 0.26 -4.67
N ILE A 220 -16.99 1.24 -4.50
CA ILE A 220 -17.19 2.39 -3.60
C ILE A 220 -17.53 3.68 -4.34
N ARG A 221 -17.75 3.65 -5.67
CA ARG A 221 -18.02 4.84 -6.46
C ARG A 221 -19.26 5.62 -5.97
N GLY A 222 -20.29 4.89 -5.55
CA GLY A 222 -21.51 5.49 -5.00
C GLY A 222 -21.33 6.22 -3.67
N GLU A 223 -20.28 5.85 -2.92
CA GLU A 223 -19.99 6.36 -1.57
C GLU A 223 -19.02 7.56 -1.56
N LEU A 224 -18.35 7.84 -2.68
CA LEU A 224 -17.31 8.88 -2.77
C LEU A 224 -17.81 10.28 -2.38
N GLY A 225 -19.10 10.56 -2.58
CA GLY A 225 -19.71 11.84 -2.18
C GLY A 225 -19.69 12.13 -0.67
N LYS A 226 -19.38 11.13 0.17
CA LYS A 226 -19.22 11.29 1.62
C LYS A 226 -17.85 11.90 2.00
N ILE A 227 -16.85 11.82 1.14
CA ILE A 227 -15.52 12.37 1.38
C ILE A 227 -15.59 13.89 1.37
N LYS A 228 -15.16 14.53 2.47
CA LYS A 228 -15.10 15.97 2.62
C LYS A 228 -13.72 16.56 2.34
N ALA A 229 -12.68 15.74 2.52
CA ALA A 229 -11.28 16.17 2.36
C ALA A 229 -10.99 16.51 0.88
N PRO A 230 -10.31 17.63 0.59
CA PRO A 230 -9.72 17.86 -0.72
C PRO A 230 -8.92 16.62 -1.16
N THR A 231 -9.16 16.18 -2.40
CA THR A 231 -8.56 14.93 -2.90
C THR A 231 -7.86 15.16 -4.22
N LEU A 232 -6.61 14.69 -4.29
CA LEU A 232 -5.79 14.60 -5.49
C LEU A 232 -5.69 13.13 -5.92
N VAL A 233 -5.89 12.86 -7.20
CA VAL A 233 -5.72 11.54 -7.81
C VAL A 233 -4.66 11.67 -8.90
N LEU A 234 -3.60 10.90 -8.79
CA LEU A 234 -2.54 10.82 -9.80
C LEU A 234 -2.58 9.42 -10.40
N GLY A 235 -2.75 9.32 -11.71
CA GLY A 235 -2.88 8.07 -12.44
C GLY A 235 -1.78 7.86 -13.47
N ALA A 236 -1.65 6.62 -13.93
CA ALA A 236 -0.75 6.20 -14.98
C ALA A 236 -1.52 5.63 -16.18
N TRP A 237 -1.00 5.83 -17.39
CA TRP A 237 -1.60 5.32 -18.62
C TRP A 237 -0.61 4.58 -19.51
N VAL A 238 0.68 4.83 -19.30
CA VAL A 238 1.76 4.38 -20.20
C VAL A 238 1.82 2.86 -20.32
N ALA A 239 1.61 2.14 -19.21
CA ALA A 239 1.55 0.67 -19.19
C ALA A 239 0.49 0.07 -20.13
N TYR A 240 -0.56 0.83 -20.45
CA TYR A 240 -1.68 0.36 -21.30
C TYR A 240 -1.62 0.89 -22.73
N LYS A 241 -0.55 1.62 -23.08
CA LYS A 241 -0.36 2.22 -24.42
C LYS A 241 -0.40 1.18 -25.53
N SER A 242 0.19 0.02 -25.34
CA SER A 242 0.18 -1.09 -26.31
C SER A 242 -1.21 -1.68 -26.54
N PHE A 243 -2.16 -1.44 -25.65
CA PHE A 243 -3.56 -1.83 -25.74
C PHE A 243 -4.47 -0.71 -26.29
N GLY A 244 -3.89 0.36 -26.83
CA GLY A 244 -4.62 1.49 -27.42
C GLY A 244 -5.05 2.57 -26.44
N SER A 245 -4.63 2.51 -25.18
CA SER A 245 -4.88 3.58 -24.21
C SER A 245 -4.07 4.83 -24.57
N THR A 246 -4.68 5.99 -24.35
CA THR A 246 -4.05 7.29 -24.44
C THR A 246 -4.19 8.02 -23.11
N ARG A 247 -3.38 9.07 -22.90
CA ARG A 247 -3.52 9.92 -21.73
C ARG A 247 -4.95 10.44 -21.56
N GLU A 248 -5.54 10.90 -22.66
CA GLU A 248 -6.91 11.46 -22.67
C GLU A 248 -7.97 10.39 -22.33
N SER A 249 -7.91 9.21 -22.97
CA SER A 249 -8.85 8.14 -22.69
C SER A 249 -8.76 7.64 -21.25
N THR A 250 -7.55 7.53 -20.69
CA THR A 250 -7.35 7.11 -19.31
C THR A 250 -7.77 8.20 -18.32
N LEU A 251 -7.45 9.47 -18.59
CA LEU A 251 -7.92 10.59 -17.78
C LEU A 251 -9.46 10.64 -17.71
N LYS A 252 -10.13 10.45 -18.86
CA LYS A 252 -11.59 10.38 -18.93
C LYS A 252 -12.15 9.23 -18.10
N LEU A 253 -11.50 8.07 -18.16
CA LEU A 253 -11.87 6.89 -17.39
C LEU A 253 -11.75 7.15 -15.88
N TYR A 254 -10.61 7.71 -15.43
CA TYR A 254 -10.42 8.08 -14.03
C TYR A 254 -11.44 9.11 -13.59
N THR A 255 -11.62 10.19 -14.35
CA THR A 255 -12.63 11.21 -14.04
C THR A 255 -14.01 10.61 -13.89
N GLY A 256 -14.39 9.64 -14.74
CA GLY A 256 -15.64 8.90 -14.63
C GLY A 256 -15.75 8.06 -13.37
N GLN A 257 -14.67 7.38 -12.98
CA GLN A 257 -14.62 6.60 -11.74
C GLN A 257 -14.78 7.47 -10.48
N TYR A 258 -14.29 8.70 -10.52
CA TYR A 258 -14.34 9.65 -9.41
C TYR A 258 -15.48 10.69 -9.53
N ALA A 259 -16.42 10.51 -10.44
CA ALA A 259 -17.48 11.51 -10.73
C ALA A 259 -18.31 11.93 -9.51
N ASN A 260 -18.49 11.06 -8.52
CA ASN A 260 -19.21 11.38 -7.29
C ASN A 260 -18.37 12.10 -6.23
N LEU A 261 -17.06 12.27 -6.43
CA LEU A 261 -16.16 12.97 -5.50
C LEU A 261 -16.06 14.46 -5.89
N LYS A 262 -16.71 15.32 -5.14
CA LYS A 262 -16.75 16.76 -5.44
C LYS A 262 -15.37 17.40 -5.28
N GLY A 263 -14.95 18.19 -6.27
CA GLY A 263 -13.71 18.96 -6.21
C GLY A 263 -12.44 18.12 -6.32
N VAL A 264 -12.53 16.86 -6.72
CA VAL A 264 -11.37 16.01 -6.98
C VAL A 264 -10.51 16.60 -8.10
N GLN A 265 -9.20 16.63 -7.89
CA GLN A 265 -8.23 16.94 -8.93
C GLN A 265 -7.67 15.61 -9.46
N VAL A 266 -7.68 15.43 -10.77
CA VAL A 266 -7.15 14.21 -11.41
C VAL A 266 -6.13 14.61 -12.45
N ASP A 267 -4.94 14.00 -12.39
CA ASP A 267 -3.91 14.16 -13.41
C ASP A 267 -3.18 12.85 -13.69
N MET A 268 -2.47 12.78 -14.81
CA MET A 268 -1.77 11.59 -15.29
C MET A 268 -0.29 11.89 -15.53
N THR A 269 0.60 10.98 -15.11
CA THR A 269 2.00 11.01 -15.53
C THR A 269 2.11 10.69 -17.03
N ASP A 270 3.12 11.23 -17.69
CA ASP A 270 3.39 10.96 -19.10
C ASP A 270 4.47 9.89 -19.32
N ILE A 271 5.20 9.51 -18.29
CA ILE A 271 6.32 8.56 -18.37
C ILE A 271 6.25 7.43 -17.34
N GLY A 272 5.54 7.65 -16.22
CA GLY A 272 5.44 6.67 -15.14
C GLY A 272 4.44 5.56 -15.44
N ASN A 273 4.73 4.38 -14.92
CA ASN A 273 3.79 3.27 -14.82
C ASN A 273 3.08 3.31 -13.45
N HIS A 274 2.64 2.16 -12.97
CA HIS A 274 1.85 2.04 -11.74
C HIS A 274 2.53 2.63 -10.48
N PHE A 275 3.86 2.56 -10.39
CA PHE A 275 4.64 3.12 -9.28
C PHE A 275 5.11 4.54 -9.61
N ILE A 276 4.17 5.49 -9.77
CA ILE A 276 4.43 6.88 -10.18
C ILE A 276 5.51 7.54 -9.31
N MET A 277 5.53 7.27 -8.00
CA MET A 277 6.50 7.83 -7.06
C MET A 277 7.95 7.40 -7.37
N TRP A 278 8.13 6.28 -8.07
CA TRP A 278 9.41 5.75 -8.50
C TRP A 278 9.75 6.12 -9.94
N ASP A 279 8.76 5.96 -10.84
CA ASP A 279 8.95 6.07 -12.28
C ASP A 279 8.94 7.53 -12.77
N ASP A 280 8.22 8.42 -12.09
CA ASP A 280 8.13 9.85 -12.41
C ASP A 280 8.12 10.69 -11.12
N PRO A 281 9.24 10.65 -10.36
CA PRO A 281 9.34 11.34 -9.07
C PRO A 281 9.18 12.85 -9.20
N GLU A 282 9.58 13.46 -10.32
CA GLU A 282 9.45 14.90 -10.54
C GLU A 282 7.97 15.30 -10.63
N PHE A 283 7.18 14.63 -11.46
CA PHE A 283 5.74 14.85 -11.57
C PHE A 283 5.05 14.65 -10.21
N PHE A 284 5.37 13.55 -9.54
CA PHE A 284 4.76 13.23 -8.26
C PHE A 284 5.06 14.28 -7.19
N GLN A 285 6.33 14.66 -7.02
CA GLN A 285 6.76 15.65 -6.03
C GLN A 285 6.20 17.03 -6.33
N ASN A 286 6.16 17.44 -7.61
CA ASN A 286 5.60 18.75 -8.02
C ASN A 286 4.11 18.83 -7.65
N TRP A 287 3.35 17.74 -7.85
CA TRP A 287 1.97 17.70 -7.41
C TRP A 287 1.83 17.73 -5.89
N LEU A 288 2.66 16.98 -5.16
CA LEU A 288 2.63 17.01 -3.70
C LEU A 288 2.94 18.41 -3.16
N LYS A 289 4.02 19.05 -3.62
CA LYS A 289 4.38 20.43 -3.22
C LYS A 289 3.29 21.45 -3.49
N LYS A 290 2.55 21.29 -4.57
CA LYS A 290 1.44 22.18 -4.94
C LYS A 290 0.18 21.91 -4.11
N PHE A 291 -0.07 20.66 -3.77
CA PHE A 291 -1.33 20.24 -3.16
C PHE A 291 -1.25 20.23 -1.63
N LEU A 292 -0.09 19.86 -1.03
CA LEU A 292 0.08 19.80 0.42
C LEU A 292 0.36 21.17 1.03
#